data_a43fa45f5b34f190554817a797439f68
#
_entry.id   a43fa45f5b34f190554817a797439f68
#
_cell.length_a   1.000
_cell.length_b   1.000
_cell.length_c   1.000
_cell.angle_alpha   90.00
_cell.angle_beta   90.00
_cell.angle_gamma   90.00
#
_symmetry.space_group_name_H-M   'P 1'
#
loop_
_entity.id
_entity.type
_entity.pdbx_description
1 polymer ?
#
loop_
_entity_poly.entity_id
_entity_poly.type
_entity_poly.pdbx_seq_one_letter_code
_entity_poly.pdbx_strand_id
1 'polypeptide(L)'
;RAARAWAADCLQEGCPLGGDVDSVMSGLRDFLAELDQHPITKTGDPSVPAITEGWAGYAVAAAMYDEGRWGMLTDALRKATAGDGADLLGLANSYTDRLPGGGYSSNTQEAFYAVTCLDKGESPDLAARQAEAEKVAEVAPTFGALLVWSSLPCGYWPRPAWAPTGPPAKVTAAGSGPIVVIGTTRDPATPYEWAQQMADQLEKGVLVSYDGDGHTA
;
A
#
# COMPACT_ATOMS: atom_id res chain seq x y z
N ARG A 1 2.81 -9.53 5.16
CA ARG A 1 3.77 -9.71 6.28
C ARG A 1 3.74 -8.49 7.19
N ALA A 2 4.06 -7.28 6.72
CA ALA A 2 4.06 -6.05 7.53
C ALA A 2 2.77 -5.85 8.34
N ALA A 3 1.59 -5.94 7.71
CA ALA A 3 0.32 -5.79 8.41
C ALA A 3 0.09 -6.85 9.52
N ARG A 4 0.62 -8.05 9.37
CA ARG A 4 0.56 -9.07 10.43
C ARG A 4 1.52 -8.77 11.58
N ALA A 5 2.67 -8.15 11.30
CA ALA A 5 3.59 -7.67 12.34
C ALA A 5 2.94 -6.52 13.12
N TRP A 6 2.35 -5.53 12.42
CA TRP A 6 1.53 -4.51 13.06
C TRP A 6 0.37 -5.11 13.89
N ALA A 7 -0.33 -6.13 13.38
CA ALA A 7 -1.42 -6.77 14.14
C ALA A 7 -0.95 -7.39 15.45
N ALA A 8 0.26 -7.97 15.47
CA ALA A 8 0.88 -8.52 16.68
C ALA A 8 1.26 -7.41 17.68
N ASP A 9 1.72 -6.26 17.20
CA ASP A 9 2.00 -5.08 18.02
C ASP A 9 0.71 -4.46 18.57
N CYS A 10 -0.31 -4.26 17.73
CA CYS A 10 -1.63 -3.74 18.11
C CYS A 10 -2.24 -4.51 19.29
N LEU A 11 -2.05 -5.84 19.34
CA LEU A 11 -2.57 -6.68 20.41
C LEU A 11 -1.94 -6.38 21.78
N GLN A 12 -0.71 -5.88 21.81
CA GLN A 12 -0.04 -5.52 23.06
C GLN A 12 -0.67 -4.28 23.69
N GLU A 13 -1.27 -3.40 22.88
CA GLU A 13 -1.90 -2.16 23.31
C GLU A 13 -3.44 -2.24 23.39
N GLY A 14 -4.02 -3.42 23.20
CA GLY A 14 -5.48 -3.62 23.16
C GLY A 14 -6.08 -3.24 21.81
N CYS A 15 -5.92 -4.11 20.83
CA CYS A 15 -6.36 -3.90 19.45
C CYS A 15 -7.89 -3.77 19.34
N PRO A 16 -8.43 -2.77 18.61
CA PRO A 16 -9.88 -2.60 18.48
C PRO A 16 -10.52 -3.61 17.49
N LEU A 17 -9.71 -4.34 16.71
CA LEU A 17 -10.20 -5.15 15.60
C LEU A 17 -10.23 -6.66 15.87
N GLY A 18 -9.62 -7.12 16.96
CA GLY A 18 -9.61 -8.56 17.29
C GLY A 18 -8.73 -8.91 18.47
N GLY A 19 -8.76 -10.17 18.90
CA GLY A 19 -8.04 -10.69 20.07
C GLY A 19 -6.80 -11.54 19.74
N ASP A 20 -6.55 -11.82 18.45
CA ASP A 20 -5.37 -12.49 17.92
C ASP A 20 -5.04 -11.95 16.52
N VAL A 21 -3.87 -12.29 15.97
CA VAL A 21 -3.40 -11.74 14.69
C VAL A 21 -4.38 -12.04 13.55
N ASP A 22 -4.97 -13.22 13.50
CA ASP A 22 -5.87 -13.59 12.39
C ASP A 22 -7.21 -12.86 12.51
N SER A 23 -7.74 -12.71 13.71
CA SER A 23 -8.96 -11.92 13.95
C SER A 23 -8.73 -10.42 13.73
N VAL A 24 -7.55 -9.87 14.06
CA VAL A 24 -7.20 -8.47 13.73
C VAL A 24 -7.15 -8.27 12.21
N MET A 25 -6.53 -9.19 11.47
CA MET A 25 -6.48 -9.10 10.00
C MET A 25 -7.86 -9.23 9.36
N SER A 26 -8.71 -10.10 9.90
CA SER A 26 -10.11 -10.22 9.46
C SER A 26 -10.92 -8.97 9.82
N GLY A 27 -10.76 -8.46 11.04
CA GLY A 27 -11.41 -7.24 11.49
C GLY A 27 -10.99 -6.01 10.67
N LEU A 28 -9.73 -5.92 10.27
CA LEU A 28 -9.27 -4.87 9.37
C LEU A 28 -9.93 -4.96 7.99
N ARG A 29 -10.00 -6.17 7.41
CA ARG A 29 -10.71 -6.41 6.15
C ARG A 29 -12.17 -5.98 6.24
N ASP A 30 -12.86 -6.45 7.29
CA ASP A 30 -14.29 -6.19 7.49
C ASP A 30 -14.55 -4.70 7.74
N PHE A 31 -13.67 -4.02 8.48
CA PHE A 31 -13.70 -2.57 8.67
C PHE A 31 -13.53 -1.81 7.34
N LEU A 32 -12.59 -2.19 6.49
CA LEU A 32 -12.40 -1.58 5.18
C LEU A 32 -13.63 -1.78 4.29
N ALA A 33 -14.18 -2.99 4.24
CA ALA A 33 -15.40 -3.29 3.50
C ALA A 33 -16.63 -2.52 4.01
N GLU A 34 -16.73 -2.32 5.33
CA GLU A 34 -17.81 -1.52 5.93
C GLU A 34 -17.72 -0.05 5.50
N LEU A 35 -16.52 0.50 5.38
CA LEU A 35 -16.30 1.88 4.92
C LEU A 35 -16.70 2.11 3.45
N ASP A 36 -16.74 1.08 2.62
CA ASP A 36 -17.24 1.17 1.26
C ASP A 36 -18.76 1.40 1.25
N GLN A 37 -19.49 0.77 2.15
CA GLN A 37 -20.94 0.86 2.27
C GLN A 37 -21.40 2.01 3.19
N HIS A 38 -20.68 2.24 4.27
CA HIS A 38 -21.01 3.21 5.33
C HIS A 38 -19.78 4.08 5.68
N PRO A 39 -19.42 5.03 4.82
CA PRO A 39 -18.27 5.92 5.07
C PRO A 39 -18.43 6.77 6.33
N ILE A 40 -17.33 7.03 7.04
CA ILE A 40 -17.33 7.87 8.25
C ILE A 40 -17.35 9.34 7.85
N THR A 41 -18.39 10.08 8.22
CA THR A 41 -18.56 11.50 7.86
C THR A 41 -17.83 12.48 8.78
N LYS A 42 -17.41 12.07 9.96
CA LYS A 42 -16.60 12.90 10.86
C LYS A 42 -15.12 12.76 10.47
N THR A 43 -14.66 13.66 9.60
CA THR A 43 -13.32 13.61 9.00
C THR A 43 -12.35 14.63 9.59
N GLY A 44 -12.87 15.68 10.25
CA GLY A 44 -12.06 16.81 10.71
C GLY A 44 -11.61 17.77 9.60
N ASP A 45 -11.91 17.47 8.33
CA ASP A 45 -11.56 18.31 7.17
C ASP A 45 -12.79 18.45 6.25
N PRO A 46 -13.37 19.67 6.12
CA PRO A 46 -14.57 19.88 5.31
C PRO A 46 -14.35 19.64 3.81
N SER A 47 -13.11 19.58 3.32
CA SER A 47 -12.80 19.24 1.92
C SER A 47 -12.80 17.73 1.65
N VAL A 48 -12.91 16.90 2.71
CA VAL A 48 -13.10 15.44 2.63
C VAL A 48 -14.42 15.09 3.30
N PRO A 49 -15.49 14.87 2.55
CA PRO A 49 -16.83 14.70 3.13
C PRO A 49 -16.98 13.40 3.92
N ALA A 50 -16.19 12.37 3.59
CA ALA A 50 -16.23 11.10 4.31
C ALA A 50 -14.93 10.30 4.13
N ILE A 51 -14.60 9.48 5.13
CA ILE A 51 -13.56 8.45 5.05
C ILE A 51 -14.17 7.21 4.44
N THR A 52 -13.72 6.88 3.25
CA THR A 52 -14.06 5.67 2.50
C THR A 52 -12.98 4.60 2.69
N GLU A 53 -13.20 3.40 2.15
CA GLU A 53 -12.20 2.34 2.06
C GLU A 53 -10.86 2.85 1.52
N GLY A 54 -10.88 3.64 0.43
CA GLY A 54 -9.67 4.18 -0.19
C GLY A 54 -8.85 5.09 0.74
N TRP A 55 -9.50 5.99 1.49
CA TRP A 55 -8.82 6.81 2.49
C TRP A 55 -8.22 5.98 3.62
N ALA A 56 -8.97 5.01 4.13
CA ALA A 56 -8.47 4.10 5.17
C ALA A 56 -7.32 3.22 4.65
N GLY A 57 -7.38 2.78 3.39
CA GLY A 57 -6.31 2.07 2.72
C GLY A 57 -5.00 2.86 2.67
N TYR A 58 -5.06 4.16 2.32
CA TYR A 58 -3.88 5.05 2.38
C TYR A 58 -3.36 5.24 3.80
N ALA A 59 -4.24 5.35 4.80
CA ALA A 59 -3.83 5.46 6.20
C ALA A 59 -3.07 4.22 6.66
N VAL A 60 -3.57 3.03 6.32
CA VAL A 60 -2.88 1.76 6.62
C VAL A 60 -1.55 1.69 5.88
N ALA A 61 -1.51 2.03 4.58
CA ALA A 61 -0.27 2.06 3.81
C ALA A 61 0.78 2.97 4.46
N ALA A 62 0.40 4.20 4.85
CA ALA A 62 1.30 5.14 5.54
C ALA A 62 1.95 4.53 6.79
N ALA A 63 1.17 3.81 7.59
CA ALA A 63 1.68 3.17 8.81
C ALA A 63 2.55 1.95 8.52
N MET A 64 2.30 1.22 7.44
CA MET A 64 3.12 0.06 7.09
C MET A 64 4.54 0.44 6.64
N TYR A 65 4.75 1.67 6.16
CA TYR A 65 6.07 2.15 5.75
C TYR A 65 7.03 2.40 6.91
N ASP A 66 6.49 2.62 8.12
CA ASP A 66 7.28 3.02 9.29
C ASP A 66 6.68 2.42 10.56
N GLU A 67 7.41 1.51 11.20
CA GLU A 67 7.00 0.86 12.46
C GLU A 67 6.66 1.89 13.56
N GLY A 68 7.36 3.03 13.59
CA GLY A 68 7.08 4.12 14.53
C GLY A 68 5.67 4.72 14.40
N ARG A 69 4.93 4.40 13.32
CA ARG A 69 3.55 4.84 13.11
C ARG A 69 2.49 3.81 13.52
N TRP A 70 2.88 2.62 13.96
CA TRP A 70 1.93 1.55 14.27
C TRP A 70 0.97 1.92 15.39
N GLY A 71 1.47 2.50 16.47
CA GLY A 71 0.62 3.02 17.55
C GLY A 71 -0.38 4.08 17.06
N MET A 72 0.06 4.98 16.15
CA MET A 72 -0.84 5.97 15.54
C MET A 72 -1.97 5.33 14.74
N LEU A 73 -1.68 4.26 13.98
CA LEU A 73 -2.71 3.51 13.25
C LEU A 73 -3.69 2.83 14.21
N THR A 74 -3.19 2.20 15.27
CA THR A 74 -4.00 1.53 16.29
C THR A 74 -4.96 2.52 16.94
N ASP A 75 -4.49 3.72 17.31
CA ASP A 75 -5.33 4.78 17.88
C ASP A 75 -6.34 5.35 16.88
N ALA A 76 -5.91 5.56 15.63
CA ALA A 76 -6.78 6.02 14.56
C ALA A 76 -7.92 5.03 14.28
N LEU A 77 -7.63 3.73 14.25
CA LEU A 77 -8.65 2.68 14.08
C LEU A 77 -9.60 2.60 15.28
N ARG A 78 -9.10 2.77 16.51
CA ARG A 78 -9.94 2.82 17.71
C ARG A 78 -10.94 3.97 17.66
N LYS A 79 -10.54 5.15 17.19
CA LYS A 79 -11.43 6.29 17.00
C LYS A 79 -12.38 6.07 15.82
N ALA A 80 -11.89 5.52 14.72
CA ALA A 80 -12.68 5.28 13.52
C ALA A 80 -13.80 4.26 13.75
N THR A 81 -13.56 3.19 14.52
CA THR A 81 -14.62 2.24 14.95
C THR A 81 -15.68 2.88 15.85
N ALA A 82 -15.37 4.03 16.46
CA ALA A 82 -16.33 4.87 17.19
C ALA A 82 -16.93 6.00 16.31
N GLY A 83 -16.68 6.00 14.99
CA GLY A 83 -17.24 6.96 14.04
C GLY A 83 -16.43 8.24 13.84
N ASP A 84 -15.17 8.32 14.32
CA ASP A 84 -14.28 9.47 14.15
C ASP A 84 -13.10 9.11 13.26
N GLY A 85 -13.12 9.55 12.00
CA GLY A 85 -12.11 9.24 10.98
C GLY A 85 -10.99 10.28 10.84
N ALA A 86 -10.94 11.29 11.70
CA ALA A 86 -9.99 12.40 11.54
C ALA A 86 -8.51 11.94 11.56
N ASP A 87 -8.15 11.02 12.45
CA ASP A 87 -6.77 10.53 12.56
C ASP A 87 -6.41 9.61 11.39
N LEU A 88 -7.37 8.81 10.86
CA LEU A 88 -7.15 8.06 9.61
C LEU A 88 -6.87 9.01 8.45
N LEU A 89 -7.64 10.11 8.34
CA LEU A 89 -7.37 11.12 7.32
C LEU A 89 -5.98 11.74 7.49
N GLY A 90 -5.55 12.00 8.72
CA GLY A 90 -4.20 12.52 9.01
C GLY A 90 -3.09 11.59 8.47
N LEU A 91 -3.20 10.28 8.71
CA LEU A 91 -2.28 9.28 8.18
C LEU A 91 -2.34 9.23 6.64
N ALA A 92 -3.52 9.20 6.06
CA ALA A 92 -3.69 9.19 4.61
C ALA A 92 -3.12 10.44 3.94
N ASN A 93 -3.33 11.62 4.54
CA ASN A 93 -2.75 12.88 4.08
C ASN A 93 -1.22 12.83 4.09
N SER A 94 -0.61 12.23 5.12
CA SER A 94 0.85 12.08 5.19
C SER A 94 1.42 11.16 4.12
N TYR A 95 0.64 10.19 3.63
CA TYR A 95 1.04 9.28 2.55
C TYR A 95 0.93 9.94 1.17
N THR A 96 -0.07 10.79 1.00
CA THR A 96 -0.40 11.39 -0.29
C THR A 96 0.14 12.81 -0.47
N ASP A 97 0.87 13.37 0.52
CA ASP A 97 1.31 14.76 0.56
C ASP A 97 0.14 15.77 0.48
N ARG A 98 -1.07 15.36 0.86
CA ARG A 98 -2.24 16.20 0.84
C ARG A 98 -2.24 17.15 2.04
N LEU A 99 -2.55 18.42 1.76
CA LEU A 99 -2.67 19.47 2.79
C LEU A 99 -4.09 19.48 3.41
N PRO A 100 -4.24 19.79 4.69
CA PRO A 100 -5.54 20.07 5.29
C PRO A 100 -6.28 21.18 4.52
N GLY A 101 -7.57 20.97 4.27
CA GLY A 101 -8.38 21.89 3.48
C GLY A 101 -8.24 21.74 1.95
N GLY A 102 -7.38 20.83 1.49
CA GLY A 102 -7.18 20.50 0.06
C GLY A 102 -5.86 20.98 -0.52
N GLY A 103 -5.59 20.52 -1.73
CA GLY A 103 -4.29 20.71 -2.40
C GLY A 103 -3.22 19.74 -1.89
N TYR A 104 -2.03 19.82 -2.47
CA TYR A 104 -0.90 18.93 -2.20
C TYR A 104 0.38 19.73 -2.03
N SER A 105 1.30 19.26 -1.19
CA SER A 105 2.61 19.89 -0.97
C SER A 105 3.63 19.49 -2.05
N SER A 106 3.35 18.45 -2.83
CA SER A 106 4.20 17.97 -3.92
C SER A 106 3.34 17.47 -5.08
N ASN A 107 3.97 17.08 -6.18
CA ASN A 107 3.36 16.38 -7.32
C ASN A 107 3.63 14.87 -7.30
N THR A 108 3.91 14.31 -6.13
CA THR A 108 4.30 12.89 -5.99
C THR A 108 3.21 11.95 -6.53
N GLN A 109 1.94 12.25 -6.28
CA GLN A 109 0.83 11.41 -6.74
C GLN A 109 0.68 11.43 -8.26
N GLU A 110 0.76 12.59 -8.89
CA GLU A 110 0.71 12.72 -10.36
C GLU A 110 1.92 12.04 -11.01
N ALA A 111 3.11 12.25 -10.45
CA ALA A 111 4.33 11.61 -10.94
C ALA A 111 4.26 10.08 -10.78
N PHE A 112 3.74 9.57 -9.67
CA PHE A 112 3.54 8.14 -9.46
C PHE A 112 2.68 7.52 -10.55
N TYR A 113 1.51 8.08 -10.86
CA TYR A 113 0.65 7.56 -11.93
C TYR A 113 1.29 7.73 -13.30
N ALA A 114 1.91 8.89 -13.58
CA ALA A 114 2.55 9.14 -14.86
C ALA A 114 3.65 8.10 -15.17
N VAL A 115 4.50 7.79 -14.21
CA VAL A 115 5.58 6.80 -14.36
C VAL A 115 5.01 5.38 -14.39
N THR A 116 4.20 5.01 -13.38
CA THR A 116 3.70 3.64 -13.24
C THR A 116 2.83 3.23 -14.43
N CYS A 117 1.95 4.12 -14.92
CA CYS A 117 1.06 3.80 -16.02
C CYS A 117 1.76 3.77 -17.38
N LEU A 118 2.92 4.44 -17.54
CA LEU A 118 3.77 4.27 -18.70
C LEU A 118 4.51 2.92 -18.68
N ASP A 119 5.00 2.50 -17.52
CA ASP A 119 5.70 1.24 -17.35
C ASP A 119 4.77 0.03 -17.47
N LYS A 120 3.59 0.12 -16.85
CA LYS A 120 2.60 -0.96 -16.80
C LYS A 120 1.28 -0.49 -17.39
N GLY A 121 0.98 -0.96 -18.61
CA GLY A 121 -0.37 -0.79 -19.16
C GLY A 121 -1.35 -1.72 -18.46
N GLU A 122 -2.54 -1.21 -18.23
CA GLU A 122 -3.64 -1.96 -17.62
C GLU A 122 -4.85 -1.98 -18.55
N SER A 123 -5.76 -2.93 -18.35
CA SER A 123 -7.01 -2.97 -19.10
C SER A 123 -8.03 -2.00 -18.50
N PRO A 124 -8.76 -1.22 -19.33
CA PRO A 124 -9.90 -0.43 -18.87
C PRO A 124 -11.19 -1.27 -18.69
N ASP A 125 -11.16 -2.57 -19.00
CA ASP A 125 -12.30 -3.48 -18.87
C ASP A 125 -12.63 -3.73 -17.39
N LEU A 126 -13.73 -3.16 -16.93
CA LEU A 126 -14.17 -3.25 -15.53
C LEU A 126 -14.56 -4.68 -15.14
N ALA A 127 -15.10 -5.48 -16.06
CA ALA A 127 -15.48 -6.86 -15.74
C ALA A 127 -14.24 -7.74 -15.56
N ALA A 128 -13.23 -7.57 -16.43
CA ALA A 128 -11.94 -8.25 -16.26
C ALA A 128 -11.24 -7.82 -14.96
N ARG A 129 -11.31 -6.53 -14.62
CA ARG A 129 -10.75 -5.98 -13.38
C ARG A 129 -11.43 -6.55 -12.14
N GLN A 130 -12.74 -6.65 -12.15
CA GLN A 130 -13.51 -7.26 -11.07
C GLN A 130 -13.10 -8.73 -10.86
N ALA A 131 -13.03 -9.51 -11.95
CA ALA A 131 -12.61 -10.91 -11.86
C ALA A 131 -11.17 -11.07 -11.34
N GLU A 132 -10.28 -10.14 -11.71
CA GLU A 132 -8.91 -10.12 -11.18
C GLU A 132 -8.91 -9.78 -9.67
N ALA A 133 -9.69 -8.79 -9.25
CA ALA A 133 -9.80 -8.40 -7.84
C ALA A 133 -10.31 -9.56 -6.97
N GLU A 134 -11.33 -10.29 -7.44
CA GLU A 134 -11.86 -11.49 -6.77
C GLU A 134 -10.78 -12.58 -6.63
N LYS A 135 -10.05 -12.87 -7.72
CA LYS A 135 -8.97 -13.85 -7.72
C LYS A 135 -7.82 -13.46 -6.80
N VAL A 136 -7.42 -12.19 -6.78
CA VAL A 136 -6.33 -11.70 -5.90
C VAL A 136 -6.79 -11.69 -4.45
N ALA A 137 -8.07 -11.43 -4.17
CA ALA A 137 -8.62 -11.50 -2.81
C ALA A 137 -8.57 -12.92 -2.21
N GLU A 138 -8.54 -13.99 -3.01
CA GLU A 138 -8.35 -15.37 -2.50
C GLU A 138 -6.98 -15.54 -1.79
N VAL A 139 -5.93 -14.88 -2.27
CA VAL A 139 -4.57 -14.99 -1.74
C VAL A 139 -4.16 -13.80 -0.86
N ALA A 140 -4.83 -12.66 -1.02
CA ALA A 140 -4.59 -11.43 -0.29
C ALA A 140 -5.92 -10.78 0.15
N PRO A 141 -6.67 -11.41 1.09
CA PRO A 141 -8.06 -11.05 1.39
C PRO A 141 -8.25 -9.65 1.95
N THR A 142 -7.23 -9.05 2.58
CA THR A 142 -7.35 -7.71 3.18
C THR A 142 -7.07 -6.59 2.18
N PHE A 143 -6.09 -6.76 1.28
CA PHE A 143 -5.63 -5.65 0.42
C PHE A 143 -5.70 -5.97 -1.08
N GLY A 144 -5.93 -7.23 -1.46
CA GLY A 144 -5.81 -7.67 -2.84
C GLY A 144 -6.74 -6.92 -3.78
N ALA A 145 -8.02 -6.84 -3.47
CA ALA A 145 -8.99 -6.12 -4.27
C ALA A 145 -8.67 -4.61 -4.35
N LEU A 146 -8.35 -3.98 -3.22
CA LEU A 146 -7.97 -2.57 -3.15
C LEU A 146 -6.78 -2.26 -4.07
N LEU A 147 -5.73 -3.09 -4.05
CA LEU A 147 -4.55 -2.92 -4.90
C LEU A 147 -4.86 -3.10 -6.38
N VAL A 148 -5.72 -4.05 -6.74
CA VAL A 148 -6.17 -4.21 -8.13
C VAL A 148 -6.93 -2.97 -8.60
N TRP A 149 -7.88 -2.48 -7.81
CA TRP A 149 -8.67 -1.30 -8.17
C TRP A 149 -7.84 -0.01 -8.19
N SER A 150 -6.81 0.13 -7.36
CA SER A 150 -5.94 1.31 -7.33
C SER A 150 -5.17 1.52 -8.64
N SER A 151 -4.97 0.47 -9.45
CA SER A 151 -4.31 0.56 -10.75
C SER A 151 -5.25 0.90 -11.92
N LEU A 152 -6.56 1.02 -11.68
CA LEU A 152 -7.55 1.36 -12.71
C LEU A 152 -7.22 2.62 -13.53
N PRO A 153 -6.67 3.71 -12.96
CA PRO A 153 -6.27 4.87 -13.75
C PRO A 153 -5.31 4.53 -14.89
N CYS A 154 -4.47 3.51 -14.75
CA CYS A 154 -3.55 3.08 -15.79
C CYS A 154 -4.25 2.44 -17.00
N GLY A 155 -5.48 1.94 -16.85
CA GLY A 155 -6.29 1.46 -17.96
C GLY A 155 -6.77 2.57 -18.90
N TYR A 156 -6.86 3.79 -18.41
CA TYR A 156 -7.27 4.98 -19.16
C TYR A 156 -6.10 5.92 -19.46
N TRP A 157 -4.89 5.59 -19.01
CA TRP A 157 -3.71 6.44 -19.22
C TRP A 157 -3.28 6.38 -20.69
N PRO A 158 -3.04 7.53 -21.35
CA PRO A 158 -2.61 7.55 -22.73
C PRO A 158 -1.16 7.02 -22.84
N ARG A 159 -1.02 5.82 -23.41
CA ARG A 159 0.29 5.20 -23.63
C ARG A 159 0.76 5.43 -25.07
N PRO A 160 1.93 6.02 -25.27
CA PRO A 160 2.51 6.17 -26.59
C PRO A 160 2.97 4.79 -27.15
N ALA A 161 3.12 4.71 -28.49
CA ALA A 161 3.47 3.45 -29.15
C ALA A 161 4.87 2.89 -28.75
N TRP A 162 5.73 3.74 -28.19
CA TRP A 162 7.06 3.31 -27.72
C TRP A 162 7.03 2.77 -26.26
N ALA A 163 5.91 2.89 -25.54
CA ALA A 163 5.82 2.40 -24.17
C ALA A 163 6.05 0.88 -24.11
N PRO A 164 6.76 0.36 -23.09
CA PRO A 164 7.05 -1.06 -22.98
C PRO A 164 5.78 -1.91 -22.98
N THR A 165 5.75 -2.98 -23.77
CA THR A 165 4.59 -3.90 -23.87
C THR A 165 4.90 -5.31 -23.36
N GLY A 166 6.10 -5.55 -22.89
CA GLY A 166 6.57 -6.85 -22.43
C GLY A 166 7.20 -6.79 -21.05
N PRO A 167 7.61 -7.95 -20.52
CA PRO A 167 8.32 -7.99 -19.25
C PRO A 167 9.63 -7.19 -19.35
N PRO A 168 10.08 -6.56 -18.26
CA PRO A 168 11.32 -5.82 -18.25
C PRO A 168 12.50 -6.72 -18.59
N ALA A 169 13.46 -6.18 -19.33
CA ALA A 169 14.70 -6.89 -19.65
C ALA A 169 15.50 -7.18 -18.37
N LYS A 170 16.16 -8.33 -18.32
CA LYS A 170 17.07 -8.65 -17.22
C LYS A 170 18.22 -7.64 -17.17
N VAL A 171 18.49 -7.10 -16.00
CA VAL A 171 19.59 -6.19 -15.73
C VAL A 171 20.77 -7.00 -15.15
N THR A 172 21.74 -7.34 -15.99
CA THR A 172 22.90 -8.12 -15.52
C THR A 172 24.04 -7.26 -15.01
N ALA A 173 24.08 -5.98 -15.41
CA ALA A 173 25.16 -5.03 -15.14
C ALA A 173 26.56 -5.61 -15.44
N ALA A 174 26.69 -6.31 -16.58
CA ALA A 174 27.95 -6.96 -17.01
C ALA A 174 29.12 -5.97 -17.00
N GLY A 175 30.28 -6.41 -16.45
CA GLY A 175 31.47 -5.59 -16.34
C GLY A 175 31.50 -4.60 -15.18
N SER A 176 30.41 -4.50 -14.35
CA SER A 176 30.40 -3.66 -13.15
C SER A 176 31.28 -4.25 -12.04
N GLY A 177 31.60 -3.44 -11.04
CA GLY A 177 32.04 -3.92 -9.71
C GLY A 177 30.91 -4.63 -8.98
N PRO A 178 31.13 -5.14 -7.75
CA PRO A 178 30.06 -5.68 -6.93
C PRO A 178 28.96 -4.64 -6.68
N ILE A 179 27.69 -5.08 -6.80
CA ILE A 179 26.50 -4.25 -6.54
C ILE A 179 25.78 -4.83 -5.34
N VAL A 180 25.70 -4.05 -4.27
CA VAL A 180 24.96 -4.43 -3.05
C VAL A 180 23.48 -4.17 -3.26
N VAL A 181 22.66 -5.18 -3.01
CA VAL A 181 21.20 -5.10 -2.99
C VAL A 181 20.76 -5.33 -1.54
N ILE A 182 20.10 -4.34 -0.96
CA ILE A 182 19.59 -4.43 0.43
C ILE A 182 18.11 -4.72 0.37
N GLY A 183 17.65 -5.73 1.12
CA GLY A 183 16.24 -6.10 1.22
C GLY A 183 15.79 -6.23 2.67
N THR A 184 14.67 -5.56 3.01
CA THR A 184 14.01 -5.68 4.31
C THR A 184 13.00 -6.83 4.28
N THR A 185 13.05 -7.75 5.26
CA THR A 185 12.30 -9.02 5.22
C THR A 185 10.77 -8.84 5.26
N ARG A 186 10.28 -7.74 5.85
CA ARG A 186 8.85 -7.42 5.98
C ARG A 186 8.50 -6.08 5.33
N ASP A 187 9.23 -5.72 4.26
CA ASP A 187 8.93 -4.52 3.47
C ASP A 187 7.53 -4.60 2.84
N PRO A 188 6.66 -3.61 3.07
CA PRO A 188 5.29 -3.60 2.55
C PRO A 188 5.18 -3.18 1.09
N ALA A 189 6.17 -2.45 0.56
CA ALA A 189 6.13 -1.83 -0.76
C ALA A 189 7.05 -2.53 -1.77
N THR A 190 8.26 -2.91 -1.35
CA THR A 190 9.23 -3.66 -2.16
C THR A 190 9.51 -5.01 -1.51
N PRO A 191 8.68 -6.03 -1.81
CA PRO A 191 8.80 -7.34 -1.19
C PRO A 191 10.24 -7.89 -1.24
N TYR A 192 10.69 -8.49 -0.14
CA TYR A 192 12.06 -9.01 0.01
C TYR A 192 12.48 -9.93 -1.15
N GLU A 193 11.54 -10.69 -1.70
CA GLU A 193 11.75 -11.56 -2.85
C GLU A 193 12.23 -10.79 -4.09
N TRP A 194 11.88 -9.51 -4.21
CA TRP A 194 12.37 -8.68 -5.31
C TRP A 194 13.85 -8.30 -5.14
N ALA A 195 14.30 -8.08 -3.90
CA ALA A 195 15.73 -7.87 -3.61
C ALA A 195 16.54 -9.13 -3.91
N GLN A 196 16.03 -10.32 -3.57
CA GLN A 196 16.64 -11.60 -3.94
C GLN A 196 16.74 -11.75 -5.46
N GLN A 197 15.63 -11.54 -6.18
CA GLN A 197 15.60 -11.62 -7.65
C GLN A 197 16.54 -10.60 -8.31
N MET A 198 16.65 -9.40 -7.75
CA MET A 198 17.56 -8.37 -8.25
C MET A 198 19.02 -8.80 -8.06
N ALA A 199 19.39 -9.28 -6.89
CA ALA A 199 20.74 -9.76 -6.61
C ALA A 199 21.11 -10.96 -7.53
N ASP A 200 20.17 -11.89 -7.74
CA ASP A 200 20.38 -13.09 -8.55
C ASP A 200 20.56 -12.80 -10.04
N GLN A 201 19.94 -11.72 -10.56
CA GLN A 201 20.09 -11.37 -11.99
C GLN A 201 21.36 -10.58 -12.29
N LEU A 202 21.95 -9.92 -11.30
CA LEU A 202 23.18 -9.15 -11.45
C LEU A 202 24.40 -10.09 -11.52
N GLU A 203 25.36 -9.81 -12.43
CA GLU A 203 26.59 -10.62 -12.57
C GLU A 203 27.40 -10.67 -11.27
N LYS A 204 27.42 -9.58 -10.51
CA LYS A 204 28.13 -9.46 -9.22
C LYS A 204 27.19 -8.87 -8.13
N GLY A 205 25.96 -9.36 -8.10
CA GLY A 205 25.00 -8.98 -7.07
C GLY A 205 25.39 -9.54 -5.70
N VAL A 206 25.29 -8.71 -4.67
CA VAL A 206 25.52 -9.10 -3.25
C VAL A 206 24.27 -8.75 -2.46
N LEU A 207 23.52 -9.75 -2.04
CA LEU A 207 22.32 -9.55 -1.22
C LEU A 207 22.73 -9.29 0.26
N VAL A 208 22.20 -8.20 0.81
CA VAL A 208 22.23 -7.92 2.25
C VAL A 208 20.78 -7.93 2.76
N SER A 209 20.49 -8.82 3.71
CA SER A 209 19.16 -8.96 4.29
C SER A 209 19.10 -8.21 5.62
N TYR A 210 18.13 -7.31 5.74
CA TYR A 210 17.77 -6.69 7.01
C TYR A 210 16.49 -7.36 7.54
N ASP A 211 16.57 -7.96 8.72
CA ASP A 211 15.40 -8.56 9.38
C ASP A 211 14.68 -7.48 10.18
N GLY A 212 13.72 -6.83 9.53
CA GLY A 212 13.02 -5.67 10.09
C GLY A 212 11.68 -5.43 9.42
N ASP A 213 11.01 -4.42 9.92
CA ASP A 213 9.72 -3.91 9.46
C ASP A 213 9.86 -2.52 8.84
N GLY A 214 8.92 -2.15 7.99
CA GLY A 214 8.93 -0.87 7.29
C GLY A 214 9.51 -0.95 5.88
N HIS A 215 9.45 0.20 5.18
CA HIS A 215 9.93 0.32 3.81
C HIS A 215 11.35 0.89 3.79
N THR A 216 12.30 0.16 3.25
CA THR A 216 13.73 0.55 3.17
C THR A 216 14.33 0.90 4.54
N ALA A 217 13.86 0.27 5.61
CA ALA A 217 14.31 0.49 6.98
C ALA A 217 15.68 -0.17 7.25
#